data_24b6e2767b231af6948746a9d37094c8
#
_entry.id   24b6e2767b231af6948746a9d37094c8
#
_cell.length_a   1.000
_cell.length_b   1.000
_cell.length_c   1.000
_cell.angle_alpha   90.00
_cell.angle_beta   90.00
_cell.angle_gamma   90.00
#
_symmetry.space_group_name_H-M   'P 1'
#
loop_
_entity.id
_entity.type
_entity.pdbx_description
1 polymer ?
#
loop_
_entity_poly.entity_id
_entity_poly.type
_entity_poly.pdbx_seq_one_letter_code
_entity_poly.pdbx_strand_id
1 'polypeptide(L)'
;DFCLSRGLGDVYKRQVYKYIFSQTLMYINQGYTSTEIANMMELPDELNKVWYTRQYYGTLKHNVKAVYQKYMGWYDENPIHLDELEPTEYSKKLVEYLGDTDKVLEMAKKDFDKGEYQWVAQITNTLVYADPENKDARYLCADALEQLGYQAESGAWRNAYLTGAYELRNGTKNYPNSEGSGATALGMSTETMLDYLGICLDEKKLEDQNLVINLEVTDKNAKYLLRINHGVLIYSQEKWSDKADATIKTKSAGILGIAQNNQKLMDAGIEKVEGNSDIIKTLTSSVAEFPLYFNIIEP
;
A
#
# COMPACT_ATOMS: atom_id res chain seq x y z
N ASP A 1 41.49 3.88 14.72
CA ASP A 1 40.22 3.72 15.49
C ASP A 1 38.96 3.88 14.63
N PHE A 2 38.95 4.77 13.63
CA PHE A 2 37.77 4.99 12.77
C PHE A 2 37.45 3.83 11.82
N CYS A 3 38.44 3.07 11.36
CA CYS A 3 38.24 1.88 10.53
C CYS A 3 37.74 0.66 11.32
N LEU A 4 38.20 0.52 12.57
CA LEU A 4 37.75 -0.55 13.47
C LEU A 4 36.28 -0.38 13.89
N SER A 5 35.85 0.88 14.15
CA SER A 5 34.46 1.16 14.52
C SER A 5 33.47 0.93 13.36
N ARG A 6 33.86 1.20 12.10
CA ARG A 6 33.05 0.87 10.93
C ARG A 6 32.93 -0.64 10.72
N GLY A 7 34.06 -1.39 10.84
CA GLY A 7 34.04 -2.84 10.71
C GLY A 7 33.15 -3.52 11.76
N LEU A 8 33.25 -3.10 13.03
CA LEU A 8 32.37 -3.59 14.10
C LEU A 8 30.90 -3.23 13.85
N GLY A 9 30.60 -2.02 13.40
CA GLY A 9 29.26 -1.58 13.07
C GLY A 9 28.60 -2.46 12.01
N ASP A 10 29.33 -2.84 10.97
CA ASP A 10 28.83 -3.71 9.92
C ASP A 10 28.65 -5.16 10.38
N VAL A 11 29.51 -5.64 11.28
CA VAL A 11 29.36 -6.97 11.90
C VAL A 11 28.07 -7.05 12.72
N TYR A 12 27.80 -6.09 13.60
CA TYR A 12 26.59 -6.08 14.42
C TYR A 12 25.33 -5.94 13.57
N LYS A 13 25.31 -5.05 12.58
CA LYS A 13 24.16 -4.94 11.64
C LYS A 13 23.89 -6.27 10.91
N ARG A 14 24.95 -6.90 10.38
CA ARG A 14 24.83 -8.20 9.74
C ARG A 14 24.31 -9.27 10.68
N GLN A 15 24.72 -9.26 11.95
CA GLN A 15 24.25 -10.20 12.96
C GLN A 15 22.77 -9.98 13.28
N VAL A 16 22.29 -8.74 13.41
CA VAL A 16 20.86 -8.44 13.60
C VAL A 16 20.02 -8.97 12.45
N TYR A 17 20.41 -8.67 11.19
CA TYR A 17 19.69 -9.20 10.04
C TYR A 17 19.69 -10.73 9.99
N LYS A 18 20.84 -11.35 10.25
CA LYS A 18 20.95 -12.81 10.26
C LYS A 18 20.14 -13.44 11.37
N TYR A 19 20.14 -12.83 12.56
CA TYR A 19 19.33 -13.26 13.69
C TYR A 19 17.84 -13.25 13.35
N ILE A 20 17.33 -12.10 12.92
CA ILE A 20 15.92 -11.94 12.52
C ILE A 20 15.54 -13.00 11.49
N PHE A 21 16.31 -13.10 10.42
CA PHE A 21 16.06 -14.05 9.34
C PHE A 21 16.02 -15.50 9.85
N SER A 22 17.07 -15.93 10.54
CA SER A 22 17.21 -17.34 10.93
C SER A 22 16.22 -17.76 12.01
N GLN A 23 15.99 -16.89 13.00
CA GLN A 23 15.05 -17.20 14.08
C GLN A 23 13.60 -17.18 13.59
N THR A 24 13.25 -16.23 12.70
CA THR A 24 11.91 -16.24 12.11
C THR A 24 11.66 -17.51 11.33
N LEU A 25 12.61 -17.97 10.47
CA LEU A 25 12.45 -19.23 9.74
C LEU A 25 12.39 -20.44 10.67
N MET A 26 13.15 -20.43 11.76
CA MET A 26 13.08 -21.51 12.76
C MET A 26 11.68 -21.59 13.36
N TYR A 27 11.10 -20.48 13.78
CA TYR A 27 9.76 -20.46 14.37
C TYR A 27 8.65 -20.77 13.35
N ILE A 28 8.80 -20.36 12.10
CA ILE A 28 7.91 -20.78 11.00
C ILE A 28 7.88 -22.31 10.91
N ASN A 29 9.05 -22.95 10.93
CA ASN A 29 9.13 -24.42 10.89
C ASN A 29 8.61 -25.12 12.16
N GLN A 30 8.38 -24.38 13.23
CA GLN A 30 7.71 -24.84 14.44
C GLN A 30 6.19 -24.58 14.42
N GLY A 31 5.66 -23.96 13.36
CA GLY A 31 4.23 -23.74 13.17
C GLY A 31 3.68 -22.42 13.77
N TYR A 32 4.56 -21.49 14.16
CA TYR A 32 4.12 -20.19 14.70
C TYR A 32 3.74 -19.22 13.58
N THR A 33 2.70 -18.45 13.82
CA THR A 33 2.22 -17.39 12.93
C THR A 33 3.09 -16.13 13.00
N SER A 34 2.94 -15.24 12.03
CA SER A 34 3.74 -14.00 11.97
C SER A 34 3.57 -13.11 13.20
N THR A 35 2.35 -13.05 13.75
CA THR A 35 2.05 -12.24 14.93
C THR A 35 2.62 -12.87 16.20
N GLU A 36 2.54 -14.18 16.35
CA GLU A 36 3.13 -14.90 17.47
C GLU A 36 4.65 -14.73 17.48
N ILE A 37 5.33 -14.99 16.36
CA ILE A 37 6.77 -14.84 16.23
C ILE A 37 7.20 -13.40 16.55
N ALA A 38 6.49 -12.40 16.02
CA ALA A 38 6.79 -10.98 16.25
C ALA A 38 6.65 -10.58 17.73
N ASN A 39 5.79 -11.25 18.50
CA ASN A 39 5.62 -10.99 19.93
C ASN A 39 6.56 -11.81 20.82
N MET A 40 7.01 -12.96 20.36
CA MET A 40 7.94 -13.83 21.09
C MET A 40 9.41 -13.43 20.93
N MET A 41 9.78 -12.88 19.76
CA MET A 41 11.17 -12.60 19.46
C MET A 41 11.67 -11.34 20.17
N GLU A 42 12.85 -11.50 20.78
CA GLU A 42 13.63 -10.41 21.34
C GLU A 42 15.06 -10.48 20.80
N LEU A 43 15.69 -9.31 20.61
CA LEU A 43 17.09 -9.28 20.24
C LEU A 43 17.95 -9.69 21.45
N PRO A 44 19.02 -10.50 21.24
CA PRO A 44 20.00 -10.72 22.28
C PRO A 44 20.52 -9.41 22.88
N ASP A 45 20.76 -9.40 24.17
CA ASP A 45 21.19 -8.22 24.93
C ASP A 45 22.39 -7.49 24.28
N GLU A 46 23.36 -8.26 23.80
CA GLU A 46 24.56 -7.72 23.14
C GLU A 46 24.23 -6.94 21.86
N LEU A 47 23.19 -7.36 21.10
CA LEU A 47 22.74 -6.65 19.92
C LEU A 47 21.78 -5.51 20.25
N ASN A 48 20.96 -5.66 21.29
CA ASN A 48 19.97 -4.67 21.69
C ASN A 48 20.57 -3.43 22.35
N LYS A 49 21.75 -3.55 22.99
CA LYS A 49 22.46 -2.43 23.63
C LYS A 49 23.20 -1.53 22.65
N VAL A 50 23.40 -1.97 21.42
CA VAL A 50 24.18 -1.23 20.41
C VAL A 50 23.34 -0.12 19.79
N TRP A 51 23.72 1.14 20.03
CA TRP A 51 22.91 2.30 19.64
C TRP A 51 22.60 2.39 18.13
N TYR A 52 23.52 1.98 17.24
CA TYR A 52 23.33 2.03 15.78
C TYR A 52 22.57 0.83 15.21
N THR A 53 22.17 -0.12 16.02
CA THR A 53 21.26 -1.23 15.67
C THR A 53 19.88 -1.10 16.31
N ARG A 54 19.63 -0.01 17.01
CA ARG A 54 18.34 0.27 17.62
C ARG A 54 17.24 0.50 16.58
N GLN A 55 16.01 0.39 17.01
CA GLN A 55 14.82 0.31 16.16
C GLN A 55 14.27 1.69 15.77
N TYR A 56 15.13 2.63 15.36
CA TYR A 56 14.73 4.00 15.04
C TYR A 56 13.89 4.12 13.77
N TYR A 57 14.04 3.19 12.82
CA TYR A 57 13.29 3.15 11.56
C TYR A 57 12.52 1.84 11.44
N GLY A 58 13.19 0.73 11.11
CA GLY A 58 12.59 -0.61 11.14
C GLY A 58 12.51 -1.14 12.57
N THR A 59 11.48 -1.95 12.86
CA THR A 59 11.36 -2.62 14.15
C THR A 59 11.60 -4.13 14.00
N LEU A 60 12.02 -4.78 15.09
CA LEU A 60 12.14 -6.24 15.13
C LEU A 60 10.83 -6.90 14.70
N LYS A 61 9.71 -6.47 15.29
CA LYS A 61 8.37 -7.03 14.99
C LYS A 61 7.98 -6.85 13.52
N HIS A 62 8.25 -5.68 12.94
CA HIS A 62 7.95 -5.42 11.52
C HIS A 62 8.81 -6.29 10.60
N ASN A 63 10.11 -6.38 10.88
CA ASN A 63 11.05 -7.17 10.09
C ASN A 63 10.75 -8.68 10.18
N VAL A 64 10.35 -9.19 11.34
CA VAL A 64 9.86 -10.56 11.51
C VAL A 64 8.66 -10.83 10.59
N LYS A 65 7.65 -9.94 10.61
CA LYS A 65 6.48 -10.06 9.72
C LYS A 65 6.87 -10.00 8.24
N ALA A 66 7.85 -9.17 7.88
CA ALA A 66 8.35 -9.09 6.51
C ALA A 66 9.07 -10.37 6.06
N VAL A 67 9.87 -10.99 6.94
CA VAL A 67 10.48 -12.30 6.65
C VAL A 67 9.40 -13.39 6.50
N TYR A 68 8.43 -13.42 7.40
CA TYR A 68 7.30 -14.34 7.31
C TYR A 68 6.57 -14.18 5.97
N GLN A 69 6.17 -12.96 5.62
CA GLN A 69 5.48 -12.63 4.36
C GLN A 69 6.28 -13.09 3.14
N LYS A 70 7.60 -12.95 3.17
CA LYS A 70 8.47 -13.37 2.05
C LYS A 70 8.40 -14.87 1.78
N TYR A 71 8.25 -15.72 2.80
CA TYR A 71 8.33 -17.18 2.69
C TYR A 71 6.97 -17.86 2.72
N MET A 72 6.02 -17.33 3.48
CA MET A 72 4.70 -17.92 3.67
C MET A 72 3.60 -17.19 2.88
N GLY A 73 3.83 -15.93 2.53
CA GLY A 73 2.78 -15.08 1.96
C GLY A 73 1.85 -14.53 3.05
N TRP A 74 0.66 -14.10 2.64
CA TRP A 74 -0.32 -13.49 3.54
C TRP A 74 -1.08 -14.51 4.40
N TYR A 75 -1.22 -15.74 3.92
CA TYR A 75 -1.98 -16.79 4.59
C TYR A 75 -1.17 -17.45 5.69
N ASP A 76 -1.75 -17.54 6.89
CA ASP A 76 -1.13 -18.06 8.10
C ASP A 76 -1.53 -19.51 8.42
N GLU A 77 -2.10 -20.24 7.44
CA GLU A 77 -2.58 -21.63 7.52
C GLU A 77 -3.84 -21.81 8.40
N ASN A 78 -4.40 -20.76 9.01
CA ASN A 78 -5.69 -20.83 9.69
C ASN A 78 -6.83 -20.69 8.67
N PRO A 79 -7.68 -21.73 8.48
CA PRO A 79 -8.76 -21.69 7.49
C PRO A 79 -9.78 -20.55 7.70
N ILE A 80 -9.88 -19.99 8.91
CA ILE A 80 -10.75 -18.84 9.18
C ILE A 80 -10.28 -17.58 8.44
N HIS A 81 -8.96 -17.45 8.24
CA HIS A 81 -8.36 -16.29 7.56
C HIS A 81 -8.29 -16.43 6.03
N LEU A 82 -8.82 -17.53 5.43
CA LEU A 82 -8.87 -17.68 3.97
C LEU A 82 -9.85 -16.71 3.31
N ASP A 83 -11.00 -16.49 3.93
CA ASP A 83 -12.10 -15.69 3.38
C ASP A 83 -12.83 -14.99 4.54
N GLU A 84 -12.18 -13.99 5.11
CA GLU A 84 -12.71 -13.21 6.21
C GLU A 84 -13.81 -12.25 5.73
N LEU A 85 -14.79 -11.96 6.60
CA LEU A 85 -15.71 -10.86 6.36
C LEU A 85 -14.92 -9.55 6.22
N GLU A 86 -15.39 -8.67 5.34
CA GLU A 86 -14.76 -7.35 5.23
C GLU A 86 -14.87 -6.57 6.57
N PRO A 87 -13.94 -5.65 6.84
CA PRO A 87 -13.79 -5.05 8.18
C PRO A 87 -15.07 -4.43 8.74
N THR A 88 -15.86 -3.74 7.91
CA THR A 88 -17.11 -3.07 8.35
C THR A 88 -18.20 -4.10 8.69
N GLU A 89 -18.36 -5.13 7.88
CA GLU A 89 -19.34 -6.19 8.14
C GLU A 89 -18.96 -6.99 9.40
N TYR A 90 -17.69 -7.38 9.51
CA TYR A 90 -17.16 -8.06 10.69
C TYR A 90 -17.42 -7.23 11.97
N SER A 91 -17.09 -5.95 11.94
CA SER A 91 -17.22 -5.05 13.07
C SER A 91 -18.69 -4.87 13.50
N LYS A 92 -19.62 -4.70 12.55
CA LYS A 92 -21.05 -4.63 12.84
C LYS A 92 -21.57 -5.87 13.51
N LYS A 93 -21.21 -7.06 13.00
CA LYS A 93 -21.60 -8.33 13.61
C LYS A 93 -21.01 -8.49 15.01
N LEU A 94 -19.73 -8.14 15.19
CA LEU A 94 -19.07 -8.26 16.48
C LEU A 94 -19.73 -7.32 17.52
N VAL A 95 -20.05 -6.09 17.14
CA VAL A 95 -20.74 -5.13 18.02
C VAL A 95 -22.14 -5.64 18.39
N GLU A 96 -22.88 -6.25 17.47
CA GLU A 96 -24.16 -6.90 17.76
C GLU A 96 -24.02 -7.97 18.85
N TYR A 97 -22.98 -8.79 18.79
CA TYR A 97 -22.68 -9.82 19.81
C TYR A 97 -22.21 -9.25 21.14
N LEU A 98 -21.48 -8.14 21.12
CA LEU A 98 -21.06 -7.41 22.34
C LEU A 98 -22.24 -6.73 23.06
N GLY A 99 -23.26 -6.34 22.33
CA GLY A 99 -24.51 -5.75 22.85
C GLY A 99 -24.35 -4.28 23.15
N ASP A 100 -24.14 -3.93 24.42
CA ASP A 100 -24.13 -2.53 24.90
C ASP A 100 -22.79 -1.84 24.60
N THR A 101 -22.78 -0.95 23.60
CA THR A 101 -21.59 -0.18 23.18
C THR A 101 -21.06 0.73 24.28
N ASP A 102 -21.94 1.37 25.07
CA ASP A 102 -21.52 2.28 26.14
C ASP A 102 -20.78 1.51 27.23
N LYS A 103 -21.22 0.29 27.52
CA LYS A 103 -20.54 -0.60 28.45
C LYS A 103 -19.17 -1.05 27.94
N VAL A 104 -19.06 -1.32 26.66
CA VAL A 104 -17.76 -1.64 26.02
C VAL A 104 -16.80 -0.45 26.16
N LEU A 105 -17.27 0.78 25.89
CA LEU A 105 -16.49 2.00 26.05
C LEU A 105 -16.05 2.25 27.50
N GLU A 106 -16.94 2.00 28.49
CA GLU A 106 -16.56 2.08 29.89
C GLU A 106 -15.45 1.09 30.27
N MET A 107 -15.52 -0.14 29.75
CA MET A 107 -14.47 -1.14 29.96
C MET A 107 -13.18 -0.72 29.29
N ALA A 108 -13.23 -0.25 28.05
CA ALA A 108 -12.07 0.23 27.31
C ALA A 108 -11.37 1.43 28.01
N LYS A 109 -12.13 2.35 28.62
CA LYS A 109 -11.57 3.44 29.44
C LYS A 109 -10.80 2.91 30.65
N LYS A 110 -11.33 1.89 31.32
CA LYS A 110 -10.61 1.26 32.45
C LYS A 110 -9.33 0.55 31.99
N ASP A 111 -9.33 -0.05 30.82
CA ASP A 111 -8.15 -0.69 30.27
C ASP A 111 -7.13 0.33 29.77
N PHE A 112 -7.60 1.50 29.27
CA PHE A 112 -6.74 2.64 28.96
C PHE A 112 -5.96 3.12 30.22
N ASP A 113 -6.66 3.25 31.34
CA ASP A 113 -6.07 3.67 32.63
C ASP A 113 -5.02 2.65 33.14
N LYS A 114 -5.13 1.39 32.74
CA LYS A 114 -4.12 0.35 33.03
C LYS A 114 -2.93 0.37 32.05
N GLY A 115 -2.99 1.15 31.00
CA GLY A 115 -1.96 1.21 29.96
C GLY A 115 -2.09 0.13 28.87
N GLU A 116 -3.22 -0.53 28.74
CA GLU A 116 -3.48 -1.56 27.73
C GLU A 116 -3.83 -0.95 26.36
N TYR A 117 -3.06 0.04 25.94
CA TYR A 117 -3.37 0.89 24.77
C TYR A 117 -3.57 0.13 23.46
N GLN A 118 -2.83 -0.96 23.23
CA GLN A 118 -2.99 -1.76 22.01
C GLN A 118 -4.37 -2.45 21.99
N TRP A 119 -4.81 -2.98 23.11
CA TRP A 119 -6.13 -3.58 23.23
C TRP A 119 -7.23 -2.53 23.08
N VAL A 120 -7.09 -1.39 23.77
CA VAL A 120 -8.03 -0.28 23.64
C VAL A 120 -8.15 0.19 22.20
N ALA A 121 -7.04 0.36 21.47
CA ALA A 121 -7.06 0.73 20.07
C ALA A 121 -7.81 -0.30 19.21
N GLN A 122 -7.61 -1.59 19.44
CA GLN A 122 -8.28 -2.65 18.68
C GLN A 122 -9.79 -2.67 18.91
N ILE A 123 -10.24 -2.66 20.18
CA ILE A 123 -11.66 -2.74 20.48
C ILE A 123 -12.43 -1.47 20.08
N THR A 124 -11.84 -0.30 20.29
CA THR A 124 -12.47 0.96 19.89
C THR A 124 -12.46 1.16 18.38
N ASN A 125 -11.44 0.69 17.67
CA ASN A 125 -11.43 0.67 16.20
C ASN A 125 -12.57 -0.20 15.64
N THR A 126 -12.86 -1.35 16.27
CA THR A 126 -14.05 -2.16 15.92
C THR A 126 -15.35 -1.34 16.06
N LEU A 127 -15.47 -0.54 17.12
CA LEU A 127 -16.65 0.33 17.30
C LEU A 127 -16.71 1.41 16.22
N VAL A 128 -15.57 1.99 15.82
CA VAL A 128 -15.48 2.99 14.74
C VAL A 128 -15.87 2.38 13.39
N TYR A 129 -15.43 1.18 13.08
CA TYR A 129 -15.83 0.51 11.83
C TYR A 129 -17.31 0.12 11.81
N ALA A 130 -17.89 -0.20 12.97
CA ALA A 130 -19.33 -0.47 13.07
C ALA A 130 -20.18 0.79 12.96
N ASP A 131 -19.73 1.89 13.59
CA ASP A 131 -20.38 3.20 13.58
C ASP A 131 -19.32 4.33 13.54
N PRO A 132 -18.98 4.84 12.35
CA PRO A 132 -17.99 5.92 12.20
C PRO A 132 -18.39 7.24 12.86
N GLU A 133 -19.68 7.45 13.16
CA GLU A 133 -20.17 8.65 13.82
C GLU A 133 -20.05 8.61 15.35
N ASN A 134 -19.68 7.46 15.92
CA ASN A 134 -19.47 7.30 17.36
C ASN A 134 -18.22 8.06 17.83
N LYS A 135 -18.42 9.31 18.27
CA LYS A 135 -17.33 10.20 18.68
C LYS A 135 -16.54 9.70 19.89
N ASP A 136 -17.21 9.05 20.85
CA ASP A 136 -16.54 8.52 22.04
C ASP A 136 -15.59 7.38 21.69
N ALA A 137 -16.00 6.49 20.78
CA ALA A 137 -15.15 5.44 20.27
C ALA A 137 -13.95 6.02 19.47
N ARG A 138 -14.21 7.00 18.59
CA ARG A 138 -13.18 7.69 17.80
C ARG A 138 -12.11 8.34 18.68
N TYR A 139 -12.55 9.10 19.69
CA TYR A 139 -11.60 9.83 20.54
C TYR A 139 -10.81 8.91 21.45
N LEU A 140 -11.43 7.88 22.03
CA LEU A 140 -10.72 6.91 22.86
C LEU A 140 -9.72 6.08 22.01
N CYS A 141 -10.10 5.73 20.77
CA CYS A 141 -9.18 5.10 19.83
C CYS A 141 -7.98 6.01 19.52
N ALA A 142 -8.25 7.29 19.24
CA ALA A 142 -7.21 8.28 18.98
C ALA A 142 -6.25 8.46 20.17
N ASP A 143 -6.80 8.52 21.41
CA ASP A 143 -6.00 8.62 22.62
C ASP A 143 -5.08 7.40 22.81
N ALA A 144 -5.61 6.21 22.56
CA ALA A 144 -4.81 4.97 22.62
C ALA A 144 -3.70 4.94 21.56
N LEU A 145 -4.00 5.35 20.33
CA LEU A 145 -3.01 5.46 19.27
C LEU A 145 -1.93 6.51 19.57
N GLU A 146 -2.28 7.64 20.20
CA GLU A 146 -1.28 8.61 20.65
C GLU A 146 -0.32 8.02 21.68
N GLN A 147 -0.84 7.29 22.68
CA GLN A 147 0.02 6.63 23.67
C GLN A 147 0.96 5.60 23.02
N LEU A 148 0.46 4.80 22.07
CA LEU A 148 1.30 3.89 21.29
C LEU A 148 2.35 4.63 20.46
N GLY A 149 1.98 5.76 19.87
CA GLY A 149 2.89 6.63 19.12
C GLY A 149 4.00 7.21 20.00
N TYR A 150 3.67 7.70 21.18
CA TYR A 150 4.66 8.26 22.13
C TYR A 150 5.62 7.20 22.67
N GLN A 151 5.17 5.95 22.79
CA GLN A 151 6.01 4.83 23.23
C GLN A 151 6.86 4.22 22.09
N ALA A 152 6.52 4.51 20.83
CA ALA A 152 7.24 3.94 19.69
C ALA A 152 8.63 4.57 19.50
N GLU A 153 9.68 3.76 19.56
CA GLU A 153 11.05 4.17 19.23
C GLU A 153 11.19 4.44 17.72
N SER A 154 10.54 3.61 16.89
CA SER A 154 10.54 3.77 15.44
C SER A 154 9.77 5.01 15.00
N GLY A 155 10.42 5.90 14.26
CA GLY A 155 9.76 7.08 13.67
C GLY A 155 8.63 6.71 12.70
N ALA A 156 8.78 5.62 11.94
CA ALA A 156 7.75 5.13 11.04
C ALA A 156 6.50 4.65 11.78
N TRP A 157 6.68 3.85 12.83
CA TRP A 157 5.55 3.40 13.67
C TRP A 157 4.89 4.54 14.42
N ARG A 158 5.70 5.45 15.00
CA ARG A 158 5.19 6.67 15.65
C ARG A 158 4.30 7.45 14.70
N ASN A 159 4.79 7.73 13.49
CA ASN A 159 4.02 8.48 12.51
C ASN A 159 2.73 7.76 12.11
N ALA A 160 2.75 6.43 11.93
CA ALA A 160 1.54 5.67 11.61
C ALA A 160 0.48 5.82 12.71
N TYR A 161 0.85 5.62 13.98
CA TYR A 161 -0.07 5.79 15.11
C TYR A 161 -0.61 7.22 15.21
N LEU A 162 0.26 8.23 15.13
CA LEU A 162 -0.13 9.64 15.26
C LEU A 162 -0.97 10.10 14.07
N THR A 163 -0.73 9.58 12.85
CA THR A 163 -1.56 9.87 11.69
C THR A 163 -2.97 9.30 11.85
N GLY A 164 -3.10 8.05 12.32
CA GLY A 164 -4.41 7.46 12.62
C GLY A 164 -5.16 8.23 13.72
N ALA A 165 -4.47 8.63 14.79
CA ALA A 165 -5.06 9.46 15.84
C ALA A 165 -5.53 10.82 15.32
N TYR A 166 -4.76 11.44 14.42
CA TYR A 166 -5.12 12.69 13.79
C TYR A 166 -6.37 12.55 12.91
N GLU A 167 -6.42 11.50 12.08
CA GLU A 167 -7.55 11.21 11.18
C GLU A 167 -8.84 11.02 11.97
N LEU A 168 -8.85 10.22 13.04
CA LEU A 168 -10.01 9.99 13.88
C LEU A 168 -10.60 11.28 14.49
N ARG A 169 -9.75 12.29 14.76
CA ARG A 169 -10.19 13.57 15.33
C ARG A 169 -10.56 14.61 14.28
N ASN A 170 -9.90 14.59 13.10
CA ASN A 170 -9.94 15.69 12.15
C ASN A 170 -10.38 15.28 10.75
N GLY A 171 -10.51 13.98 10.47
CA GLY A 171 -10.67 13.45 9.13
C GLY A 171 -9.40 13.53 8.28
N THR A 172 -9.47 13.03 7.06
CA THR A 172 -8.40 13.13 6.07
C THR A 172 -8.31 14.55 5.50
N LYS A 173 -7.09 15.08 5.38
CA LYS A 173 -6.85 16.39 4.74
C LYS A 173 -6.52 16.21 3.27
N ASN A 174 -7.28 16.86 2.42
CA ASN A 174 -6.90 17.05 1.03
C ASN A 174 -5.80 18.12 0.95
N TYR A 175 -4.56 17.69 0.75
CA TYR A 175 -3.48 18.60 0.38
C TYR A 175 -3.50 18.77 -1.14
N PRO A 176 -3.20 19.98 -1.67
CA PRO A 176 -3.06 20.15 -3.12
C PRO A 176 -2.01 19.16 -3.62
N ASN A 177 -2.32 18.49 -4.73
CA ASN A 177 -1.42 17.54 -5.36
C ASN A 177 -0.06 18.21 -5.59
N SER A 178 0.99 17.71 -4.95
CA SER A 178 2.33 17.93 -5.48
C SER A 178 2.38 17.16 -6.80
N GLU A 179 2.39 17.86 -7.93
CA GLU A 179 2.66 17.25 -9.22
C GLU A 179 3.94 16.41 -9.05
N GLY A 180 3.78 15.08 -9.14
CA GLY A 180 4.92 14.17 -9.09
C GLY A 180 5.96 14.64 -10.10
N SER A 181 7.24 14.63 -9.76
CA SER A 181 8.26 15.15 -10.65
C SER A 181 8.17 14.42 -12.00
N GLY A 182 7.79 15.13 -13.07
CA GLY A 182 7.71 14.58 -14.41
C GLY A 182 9.02 13.92 -14.88
N ALA A 183 10.13 14.24 -14.22
CA ALA A 183 11.44 13.63 -14.43
C ALA A 183 11.47 12.13 -14.12
N THR A 184 10.78 11.67 -13.09
CA THR A 184 10.70 10.24 -12.76
C THR A 184 9.93 9.46 -13.81
N ALA A 185 8.83 10.04 -14.31
CA ALA A 185 8.01 9.43 -15.35
C ALA A 185 8.76 9.32 -16.69
N LEU A 186 9.56 10.33 -17.04
CA LEU A 186 10.39 10.32 -18.26
C LEU A 186 11.54 9.30 -18.22
N GLY A 187 11.96 8.88 -17.03
CA GLY A 187 12.98 7.84 -16.84
C GLY A 187 12.45 6.41 -16.95
N MET A 188 11.14 6.18 -17.05
CA MET A 188 10.56 4.85 -17.18
C MET A 188 10.84 4.23 -18.55
N SER A 189 10.95 2.90 -18.61
CA SER A 189 10.89 2.18 -19.89
C SER A 189 9.49 2.27 -20.48
N THR A 190 9.36 2.01 -21.78
CA THR A 190 8.04 2.01 -22.44
C THR A 190 7.13 0.95 -21.84
N GLU A 191 7.69 -0.24 -21.54
CA GLU A 191 6.94 -1.34 -20.91
C GLU A 191 6.39 -0.91 -19.55
N THR A 192 7.20 -0.25 -18.70
CA THR A 192 6.74 0.27 -17.41
C THR A 192 5.63 1.32 -17.57
N MET A 193 5.70 2.16 -18.63
CA MET A 193 4.63 3.13 -18.91
C MET A 193 3.34 2.44 -19.38
N LEU A 194 3.46 1.35 -20.17
CA LEU A 194 2.31 0.57 -20.62
C LEU A 194 1.69 -0.24 -19.47
N ASP A 195 2.50 -0.79 -18.58
CA ASP A 195 2.02 -1.42 -17.34
C ASP A 195 1.30 -0.40 -16.46
N TYR A 196 1.87 0.81 -16.31
CA TYR A 196 1.23 1.90 -15.59
C TYR A 196 -0.10 2.33 -16.23
N LEU A 197 -0.15 2.46 -17.57
CA LEU A 197 -1.40 2.72 -18.28
C LEU A 197 -2.43 1.63 -17.99
N GLY A 198 -2.03 0.35 -18.05
CA GLY A 198 -2.92 -0.78 -17.73
C GLY A 198 -3.50 -0.72 -16.32
N ILE A 199 -2.69 -0.29 -15.32
CA ILE A 199 -3.15 -0.09 -13.94
C ILE A 199 -4.13 1.08 -13.83
N CYS A 200 -3.96 2.13 -14.65
CA CYS A 200 -4.82 3.30 -14.62
C CYS A 200 -6.18 3.10 -15.28
N LEU A 201 -6.35 2.08 -16.12
CA LEU A 201 -7.61 1.84 -16.82
C LEU A 201 -8.61 1.09 -15.92
N ASP A 202 -9.84 1.61 -15.86
CA ASP A 202 -10.96 0.99 -15.17
C ASP A 202 -11.52 -0.15 -16.03
N GLU A 203 -11.35 -1.37 -15.59
CA GLU A 203 -11.79 -2.59 -16.29
C GLU A 203 -13.28 -2.57 -16.62
N LYS A 204 -14.12 -2.05 -15.71
CA LYS A 204 -15.58 -2.00 -15.92
C LYS A 204 -16.00 -1.08 -17.06
N LYS A 205 -15.24 0.01 -17.26
CA LYS A 205 -15.49 0.94 -18.39
C LYS A 205 -15.03 0.36 -19.73
N LEU A 206 -14.18 -0.66 -19.71
CA LEU A 206 -13.61 -1.31 -20.91
C LEU A 206 -14.10 -2.76 -21.11
N GLU A 207 -15.00 -3.25 -20.27
CA GLU A 207 -15.45 -4.66 -20.27
C GLU A 207 -15.97 -5.12 -21.65
N ASP A 208 -16.74 -4.27 -22.31
CA ASP A 208 -17.34 -4.55 -23.64
C ASP A 208 -16.43 -4.13 -24.82
N GLN A 209 -15.24 -3.59 -24.54
CA GLN A 209 -14.32 -3.14 -25.58
C GLN A 209 -13.46 -4.31 -26.08
N ASN A 210 -13.26 -4.31 -27.39
CA ASN A 210 -12.31 -5.22 -28.05
C ASN A 210 -11.48 -4.40 -29.03
N LEU A 211 -10.36 -3.87 -28.56
CA LEU A 211 -9.53 -2.90 -29.27
C LEU A 211 -8.17 -3.48 -29.59
N VAL A 212 -7.73 -3.28 -30.83
CA VAL A 212 -6.39 -3.60 -31.29
C VAL A 212 -5.71 -2.30 -31.75
N ILE A 213 -4.64 -1.91 -31.09
CA ILE A 213 -3.96 -0.64 -31.31
C ILE A 213 -2.49 -0.87 -31.63
N ASN A 214 -2.06 -0.35 -32.78
CA ASN A 214 -0.64 -0.23 -33.07
C ASN A 214 -0.09 1.01 -32.39
N LEU A 215 1.01 0.87 -31.66
CA LEU A 215 1.67 1.98 -30.96
C LEU A 215 3.13 2.11 -31.45
N GLU A 216 3.46 3.28 -31.98
CA GLU A 216 4.84 3.65 -32.33
C GLU A 216 5.32 4.72 -31.35
N VAL A 217 6.34 4.38 -30.54
CA VAL A 217 6.96 5.29 -29.55
C VAL A 217 8.21 5.89 -30.15
N THR A 218 8.11 7.12 -30.64
CA THR A 218 9.11 7.73 -31.52
C THR A 218 10.40 8.10 -30.83
N ASP A 219 10.33 8.59 -29.59
CA ASP A 219 11.50 8.95 -28.77
C ASP A 219 12.25 7.72 -28.20
N LYS A 220 11.67 6.52 -28.28
CA LYS A 220 12.30 5.26 -27.89
C LYS A 220 12.59 4.35 -29.08
N ASN A 221 12.19 4.74 -30.30
CA ASN A 221 12.27 3.93 -31.50
C ASN A 221 11.73 2.52 -31.31
N ALA A 222 10.55 2.40 -30.67
CA ALA A 222 9.94 1.13 -30.30
C ALA A 222 8.51 1.01 -30.84
N LYS A 223 8.08 -0.21 -31.13
CA LYS A 223 6.75 -0.53 -31.65
C LYS A 223 6.09 -1.59 -30.78
N TYR A 224 4.82 -1.40 -30.53
CA TYR A 224 4.02 -2.30 -29.73
C TYR A 224 2.67 -2.54 -30.38
N LEU A 225 2.14 -3.73 -30.21
CA LEU A 225 0.75 -4.05 -30.45
C LEU A 225 0.03 -4.12 -29.12
N LEU A 226 -0.90 -3.21 -28.89
CA LEU A 226 -1.75 -3.19 -27.71
C LEU A 226 -3.06 -3.88 -28.01
N ARG A 227 -3.59 -4.62 -27.04
CA ARG A 227 -4.91 -5.23 -27.09
C ARG A 227 -5.64 -4.94 -25.80
N ILE A 228 -6.85 -4.42 -25.91
CA ILE A 228 -7.76 -4.25 -24.78
C ILE A 228 -8.94 -5.19 -25.02
N ASN A 229 -9.07 -6.15 -24.13
CA ASN A 229 -10.12 -7.16 -24.22
C ASN A 229 -10.51 -7.58 -22.80
N HIS A 230 -11.81 -7.71 -22.54
CA HIS A 230 -12.33 -8.03 -21.20
C HIS A 230 -11.81 -7.08 -20.11
N GLY A 231 -11.70 -5.80 -20.42
CA GLY A 231 -11.20 -4.76 -19.50
C GLY A 231 -9.68 -4.70 -19.33
N VAL A 232 -8.92 -5.64 -19.89
CA VAL A 232 -7.48 -5.78 -19.64
C VAL A 232 -6.64 -5.29 -20.81
N LEU A 233 -5.65 -4.45 -20.55
CA LEU A 233 -4.62 -4.04 -21.52
C LEU A 233 -3.48 -5.07 -21.54
N ILE A 234 -3.22 -5.65 -22.71
CA ILE A 234 -2.07 -6.51 -22.97
C ILE A 234 -1.26 -5.90 -24.10
N TYR A 235 0.07 -5.95 -24.03
CA TYR A 235 0.93 -5.48 -25.10
C TYR A 235 1.98 -6.51 -25.52
N SER A 236 2.44 -6.36 -26.76
CA SER A 236 3.53 -7.16 -27.32
C SER A 236 4.48 -6.26 -28.09
N GLN A 237 5.76 -6.28 -27.72
CA GLN A 237 6.83 -5.55 -28.41
C GLN A 237 7.09 -6.16 -29.81
N GLU A 238 7.52 -5.30 -30.75
CA GLU A 238 7.88 -5.67 -32.14
C GLU A 238 6.76 -6.40 -32.92
N LYS A 239 5.50 -6.29 -32.47
CA LYS A 239 4.34 -6.78 -33.20
C LYS A 239 3.54 -5.63 -33.79
N TRP A 240 2.89 -5.91 -34.91
CA TRP A 240 2.05 -4.97 -35.65
C TRP A 240 0.88 -5.70 -36.28
N SER A 241 -0.26 -5.05 -36.40
CA SER A 241 -1.47 -5.63 -37.02
C SER A 241 -1.96 -4.76 -38.16
N ASP A 242 -2.17 -5.35 -39.31
CA ASP A 242 -2.81 -4.69 -40.47
C ASP A 242 -4.32 -4.48 -40.25
N LYS A 243 -4.88 -5.11 -39.20
CA LYS A 243 -6.27 -5.02 -38.80
C LYS A 243 -6.44 -4.29 -37.46
N ALA A 244 -5.52 -3.39 -37.13
CA ALA A 244 -5.64 -2.56 -35.93
C ALA A 244 -6.79 -1.56 -36.11
N ASP A 245 -7.54 -1.33 -35.03
CA ASP A 245 -8.60 -0.31 -34.99
C ASP A 245 -8.00 1.10 -35.08
N ALA A 246 -6.83 1.28 -34.50
CA ALA A 246 -6.07 2.52 -34.59
C ALA A 246 -4.56 2.29 -34.60
N THR A 247 -3.87 3.26 -35.15
CA THR A 247 -2.40 3.41 -35.04
C THR A 247 -2.10 4.73 -34.35
N ILE A 248 -1.42 4.67 -33.21
CA ILE A 248 -0.99 5.83 -32.45
C ILE A 248 0.51 5.98 -32.58
N LYS A 249 0.94 7.13 -33.11
CA LYS A 249 2.32 7.57 -33.13
C LYS A 249 2.52 8.61 -32.04
N THR A 250 3.41 8.32 -31.08
CA THR A 250 3.57 9.16 -29.89
C THR A 250 4.99 9.12 -29.35
N LYS A 251 5.33 10.11 -28.53
CA LYS A 251 6.44 10.06 -27.59
C LYS A 251 5.99 9.46 -26.25
N SER A 252 6.93 9.11 -25.40
CA SER A 252 6.68 8.65 -24.03
C SER A 252 5.70 9.55 -23.25
N ALA A 253 5.80 10.87 -23.44
CA ALA A 253 4.89 11.85 -22.81
C ALA A 253 3.42 11.62 -23.16
N GLY A 254 3.09 11.16 -24.37
CA GLY A 254 1.71 10.91 -24.77
C GLY A 254 1.10 9.68 -24.06
N ILE A 255 1.89 8.63 -23.84
CA ILE A 255 1.44 7.45 -23.08
C ILE A 255 1.10 7.87 -21.64
N LEU A 256 1.98 8.63 -21.01
CA LEU A 256 1.75 9.17 -19.66
C LEU A 256 0.57 10.14 -19.63
N GLY A 257 0.41 10.94 -20.69
CA GLY A 257 -0.73 11.85 -20.85
C GLY A 257 -2.06 11.13 -20.87
N ILE A 258 -2.14 9.99 -21.57
CA ILE A 258 -3.33 9.13 -21.59
C ILE A 258 -3.56 8.55 -20.19
N ALA A 259 -2.53 7.93 -19.57
CA ALA A 259 -2.62 7.30 -18.26
C ALA A 259 -3.04 8.25 -17.13
N GLN A 260 -2.67 9.52 -17.24
CA GLN A 260 -2.98 10.56 -16.23
C GLN A 260 -4.15 11.46 -16.63
N ASN A 261 -4.79 11.21 -17.76
CA ASN A 261 -5.80 12.09 -18.37
C ASN A 261 -5.34 13.55 -18.43
N ASN A 262 -4.06 13.75 -18.80
CA ASN A 262 -3.39 15.04 -18.82
C ASN A 262 -3.25 15.57 -20.24
N GLN A 263 -4.07 16.56 -20.60
CA GLN A 263 -4.12 17.13 -21.95
C GLN A 263 -2.78 17.71 -22.40
N LYS A 264 -2.05 18.41 -21.51
CA LYS A 264 -0.75 19.02 -21.86
C LYS A 264 0.29 17.97 -22.26
N LEU A 265 0.31 16.83 -21.56
CA LEU A 265 1.21 15.74 -21.90
C LEU A 265 0.79 15.03 -23.20
N MET A 266 -0.51 14.88 -23.43
CA MET A 266 -1.01 14.35 -24.69
C MET A 266 -0.65 15.25 -25.88
N ASP A 267 -0.87 16.53 -25.76
CA ASP A 267 -0.53 17.52 -26.82
C ASP A 267 0.98 17.56 -27.11
N ALA A 268 1.82 17.35 -26.10
CA ALA A 268 3.27 17.33 -26.25
C ALA A 268 3.80 16.00 -26.81
N GLY A 269 3.06 14.90 -26.62
CA GLY A 269 3.51 13.54 -26.93
C GLY A 269 2.83 12.91 -28.13
N ILE A 270 1.54 13.06 -28.32
CA ILE A 270 0.80 12.40 -29.41
C ILE A 270 1.07 13.16 -30.72
N GLU A 271 1.72 12.48 -31.65
CA GLU A 271 2.11 13.05 -32.95
C GLU A 271 1.05 12.78 -34.01
N LYS A 272 0.45 11.59 -34.00
CA LYS A 272 -0.55 11.18 -35.00
C LYS A 272 -1.42 10.05 -34.46
N VAL A 273 -2.70 10.09 -34.87
CA VAL A 273 -3.64 8.97 -34.69
C VAL A 273 -4.27 8.67 -36.05
N GLU A 274 -4.22 7.40 -36.48
CA GLU A 274 -4.83 6.92 -37.71
C GLU A 274 -5.84 5.82 -37.37
N GLY A 275 -6.87 5.68 -38.17
CA GLY A 275 -7.99 4.74 -37.93
C GLY A 275 -9.06 5.35 -37.05
N ASN A 276 -9.43 4.66 -35.96
CA ASN A 276 -10.45 5.12 -35.02
C ASN A 276 -10.01 6.40 -34.30
N SER A 277 -10.59 7.53 -34.68
CA SER A 277 -10.26 8.87 -34.12
C SER A 277 -10.66 9.01 -32.65
N ASP A 278 -11.61 8.21 -32.16
CA ASP A 278 -12.09 8.28 -30.78
C ASP A 278 -11.27 7.44 -29.80
N ILE A 279 -10.23 6.74 -30.28
CA ILE A 279 -9.44 5.82 -29.46
C ILE A 279 -8.82 6.51 -28.23
N ILE A 280 -8.29 7.71 -28.39
CA ILE A 280 -7.70 8.47 -27.27
C ILE A 280 -8.78 8.84 -26.26
N LYS A 281 -9.96 9.28 -26.73
CA LYS A 281 -11.08 9.61 -25.86
C LYS A 281 -11.58 8.36 -25.12
N THR A 282 -11.66 7.22 -25.77
CA THR A 282 -12.04 5.96 -25.16
C THR A 282 -11.07 5.60 -24.04
N LEU A 283 -9.77 5.68 -24.28
CA LEU A 283 -8.76 5.41 -23.26
C LEU A 283 -8.84 6.40 -22.10
N THR A 284 -8.86 7.68 -22.35
CA THR A 284 -8.86 8.71 -21.30
C THR A 284 -10.14 8.74 -20.48
N SER A 285 -11.31 8.46 -21.09
CA SER A 285 -12.57 8.34 -20.36
C SER A 285 -12.64 7.08 -19.49
N SER A 286 -11.79 6.10 -19.78
CA SER A 286 -11.70 4.86 -19.01
C SER A 286 -10.63 4.91 -17.90
N VAL A 287 -9.90 6.00 -17.77
CA VAL A 287 -8.97 6.17 -16.64
C VAL A 287 -9.75 6.23 -15.33
N ALA A 288 -9.28 5.49 -14.34
CA ALA A 288 -9.83 5.49 -12.99
C ALA A 288 -9.43 6.76 -12.23
N GLU A 289 -10.27 7.16 -11.29
CA GLU A 289 -9.92 8.22 -10.35
C GLU A 289 -9.15 7.63 -9.16
N PHE A 290 -8.00 8.19 -8.85
CA PHE A 290 -7.18 7.78 -7.71
C PHE A 290 -7.21 8.88 -6.65
N PRO A 291 -7.98 8.71 -5.56
CA PRO A 291 -7.90 9.63 -4.44
C PRO A 291 -6.52 9.51 -3.80
N LEU A 292 -5.78 10.61 -3.70
CA LEU A 292 -4.48 10.64 -3.03
C LEU A 292 -4.60 10.54 -1.51
N TYR A 293 -5.76 10.91 -0.99
CA TYR A 293 -6.05 10.91 0.43
C TYR A 293 -7.27 10.04 0.66
N PHE A 294 -7.07 8.97 1.37
CA PHE A 294 -8.09 8.01 1.77
C PHE A 294 -7.95 7.73 3.25
N ASN A 295 -9.02 7.27 3.86
CA ASN A 295 -9.03 6.90 5.26
C ASN A 295 -8.12 5.68 5.50
N ILE A 296 -7.38 5.68 6.62
CA ILE A 296 -6.48 4.59 7.00
C ILE A 296 -6.93 3.85 8.27
N ILE A 297 -7.78 4.46 9.09
CA ILE A 297 -8.17 3.96 10.41
C ILE A 297 -9.69 3.83 10.55
N GLU A 298 -10.44 4.28 9.61
CA GLU A 298 -11.90 4.24 9.54
C GLU A 298 -12.38 3.85 8.14
N PRO A 299 -13.65 3.40 7.96
CA PRO A 299 -14.19 3.01 6.65
C PRO A 299 -14.12 4.10 5.59
#